data_75582b3077f125f51fd9ee00f05f2fb1
#
_entry.id   75582b3077f125f51fd9ee00f05f2fb1
#
_cell.length_a   1.000
_cell.length_b   1.000
_cell.length_c   1.000
_cell.angle_alpha   90.00
_cell.angle_beta   90.00
_cell.angle_gamma   90.00
#
_symmetry.space_group_name_H-M   'P 1'
#
loop_
_entity.id
_entity.type
_entity.pdbx_description
1 polymer ?
#
loop_
_entity_poly.entity_id
_entity_poly.type
_entity_poly.pdbx_seq_one_letter_code
_entity_poly.pdbx_strand_id
1 'polypeptide(L)'
;LLERGRIPADQLLAVVGGSGSLEQRRGALPAGIGLVVADDPSAQQVWTAPIQLLAVKPQQIDAVAAAAGPVVGQPLLISVLAGVSLARLQHLFPGHRCVRAVPNTPALVGAGLTALAWGEGIDQGQRDQVRQLFADVGEVLELAEAKLDAFLALTSSGPAFVALVAEAMADGAVAAGLPRDMALRLSHRTLAGTAELLDRRDLHPAQLKDMVTSPAGTTIAGVRALERIGLRSALIEAVIAAAERSRELA
;
A
#
# COMPACT_ATOMS: atom_id res chain seq x y z
N LEU A 1 9.85 5.91 8.81
CA LEU A 1 9.80 7.04 9.74
C LEU A 1 11.00 7.02 10.69
N LEU A 2 11.23 5.93 11.41
CA LEU A 2 12.35 5.78 12.33
C LEU A 2 13.70 5.81 11.62
N GLU A 3 13.87 5.01 10.58
CA GLU A 3 15.12 4.93 9.79
C GLU A 3 15.51 6.29 9.17
N ARG A 4 14.54 7.17 8.97
CA ARG A 4 14.77 8.53 8.46
C ARG A 4 14.82 9.59 9.56
N GLY A 5 14.79 9.19 10.84
CA GLY A 5 14.93 10.09 11.98
C GLY A 5 13.80 11.11 12.16
N ARG A 6 12.63 10.87 11.57
CA ARG A 6 11.50 11.81 11.64
C ARG A 6 10.77 11.79 12.96
N ILE A 7 10.66 10.62 13.56
CA ILE A 7 10.01 10.44 14.86
C ILE A 7 10.98 9.64 15.72
N PRO A 8 11.36 10.13 16.89
CA PRO A 8 12.12 9.36 17.88
C PRO A 8 11.37 8.12 18.30
N ALA A 9 12.08 7.01 18.51
CA ALA A 9 11.46 5.71 18.82
C ALA A 9 10.65 5.76 20.13
N ASP A 10 11.09 6.53 21.10
CA ASP A 10 10.45 6.74 22.42
C ASP A 10 9.14 7.54 22.34
N GLN A 11 8.85 8.18 21.20
CA GLN A 11 7.57 8.85 20.92
C GLN A 11 6.56 7.95 20.19
N LEU A 12 6.91 6.68 19.95
CA LEU A 12 6.04 5.73 19.31
C LEU A 12 5.55 4.67 20.31
N LEU A 13 4.23 4.50 20.35
CA LEU A 13 3.58 3.43 21.09
C LEU A 13 2.80 2.54 20.14
N ALA A 14 3.14 1.26 20.08
CA ALA A 14 2.41 0.25 19.33
C ALA A 14 1.58 -0.62 20.28
N VAL A 15 0.29 -0.75 19.99
CA VAL A 15 -0.63 -1.60 20.73
C VAL A 15 -1.00 -2.81 19.86
N VAL A 16 -0.86 -4.02 20.40
CA VAL A 16 -1.17 -5.27 19.71
C VAL A 16 -2.24 -6.06 20.47
N GLY A 17 -3.02 -6.89 19.76
CA GLY A 17 -4.20 -7.55 20.32
C GLY A 17 -3.94 -8.66 21.32
N GLY A 18 -2.68 -9.11 21.52
CA GLY A 18 -2.37 -10.17 22.49
C GLY A 18 -0.89 -10.56 22.53
N SER A 19 -0.52 -11.40 23.50
CA SER A 19 0.86 -11.80 23.80
C SER A 19 1.58 -12.48 22.62
N GLY A 20 0.90 -13.32 21.85
CA GLY A 20 1.49 -13.95 20.66
C GLY A 20 1.89 -12.94 19.58
N SER A 21 1.05 -11.91 19.37
CA SER A 21 1.38 -10.79 18.46
C SER A 21 2.51 -9.93 19.02
N LEU A 22 2.57 -9.76 20.34
CA LEU A 22 3.62 -9.00 21.01
C LEU A 22 4.99 -9.66 20.81
N GLU A 23 5.10 -10.97 21.03
CA GLU A 23 6.34 -11.72 20.84
C GLU A 23 6.83 -11.66 19.38
N GLN A 24 5.91 -11.86 18.42
CA GLN A 24 6.23 -11.79 17.00
C GLN A 24 6.75 -10.41 16.59
N ARG A 25 6.18 -9.32 17.15
CA ARG A 25 6.55 -7.94 16.80
C ARG A 25 7.78 -7.44 17.55
N ARG A 26 8.05 -7.94 18.74
CA ARG A 26 9.20 -7.49 19.56
C ARG A 26 10.54 -7.64 18.84
N GLY A 27 10.71 -8.72 18.05
CA GLY A 27 11.92 -8.90 17.23
C GLY A 27 11.94 -8.18 15.90
N ALA A 28 10.78 -7.66 15.44
CA ALA A 28 10.63 -7.01 14.13
C ALA A 28 10.64 -5.48 14.21
N LEU A 29 10.38 -4.92 15.40
CA LEU A 29 10.38 -3.47 15.60
C LEU A 29 11.74 -2.95 16.08
N PRO A 30 12.17 -1.76 15.65
CA PRO A 30 13.36 -1.11 16.17
C PRO A 30 13.31 -0.93 17.70
N ALA A 31 14.47 -0.97 18.33
CA ALA A 31 14.59 -0.75 19.77
C ALA A 31 14.10 0.66 20.17
N GLY A 32 13.48 0.78 21.34
CA GLY A 32 13.01 2.06 21.88
C GLY A 32 11.53 2.36 21.62
N ILE A 33 10.85 1.60 20.75
CA ILE A 33 9.40 1.74 20.56
C ILE A 33 8.69 1.12 21.75
N GLY A 34 7.72 1.87 22.34
CA GLY A 34 6.78 1.31 23.30
C GLY A 34 5.91 0.23 22.62
N LEU A 35 5.91 -0.98 23.13
CA LEU A 35 5.11 -2.09 22.61
C LEU A 35 4.35 -2.77 23.75
N VAL A 36 3.02 -2.70 23.70
CA VAL A 36 2.12 -3.21 24.72
C VAL A 36 0.99 -4.03 24.12
N VAL A 37 0.38 -4.90 24.95
CA VAL A 37 -0.87 -5.60 24.58
C VAL A 37 -2.08 -4.73 24.88
N ALA A 38 -3.18 -4.98 24.19
CA ALA A 38 -4.42 -4.19 24.34
C ALA A 38 -5.00 -4.24 25.76
N ASP A 39 -4.78 -5.34 26.49
CA ASP A 39 -5.25 -5.51 27.87
C ASP A 39 -4.35 -4.84 28.93
N ASP A 40 -3.19 -4.29 28.52
CA ASP A 40 -2.32 -3.55 29.42
C ASP A 40 -2.91 -2.16 29.69
N PRO A 41 -2.98 -1.69 30.96
CA PRO A 41 -3.48 -0.36 31.26
C PRO A 41 -2.75 0.77 30.55
N SER A 42 -1.47 0.60 30.22
CA SER A 42 -0.69 1.58 29.48
C SER A 42 -1.12 1.70 27.99
N ALA A 43 -1.84 0.71 27.44
CA ALA A 43 -2.38 0.77 26.08
C ALA A 43 -3.34 1.96 25.89
N GLN A 44 -3.99 2.42 26.96
CA GLN A 44 -4.87 3.59 26.90
C GLN A 44 -4.15 4.88 26.51
N GLN A 45 -2.84 4.96 26.66
CA GLN A 45 -2.04 6.13 26.29
C GLN A 45 -2.08 6.39 24.76
N VAL A 46 -2.34 5.36 23.94
CA VAL A 46 -2.45 5.53 22.48
C VAL A 46 -3.54 6.53 22.10
N TRP A 47 -4.62 6.59 22.90
CA TRP A 47 -5.76 7.49 22.64
C TRP A 47 -5.51 8.95 23.00
N THR A 48 -4.41 9.24 23.69
CA THR A 48 -3.97 10.61 23.99
C THR A 48 -2.99 11.17 22.97
N ALA A 49 -2.51 10.33 22.03
CA ALA A 49 -1.58 10.75 21.01
C ALA A 49 -2.26 11.69 19.98
N PRO A 50 -1.58 12.74 19.52
CA PRO A 50 -2.12 13.68 18.54
C PRO A 50 -2.32 13.05 17.14
N ILE A 51 -1.57 11.98 16.84
CA ILE A 51 -1.69 11.21 15.62
C ILE A 51 -1.81 9.72 16.00
N GLN A 52 -2.87 9.09 15.56
CA GLN A 52 -3.18 7.69 15.82
C GLN A 52 -3.30 6.94 14.49
N LEU A 53 -2.65 5.78 14.38
CA LEU A 53 -2.67 4.94 13.19
C LEU A 53 -3.43 3.64 13.47
N LEU A 54 -4.54 3.42 12.77
CA LEU A 54 -5.27 2.17 12.76
C LEU A 54 -4.70 1.24 11.68
N ALA A 55 -4.04 0.16 12.14
CA ALA A 55 -3.45 -0.87 11.29
C ALA A 55 -3.87 -2.28 11.74
N VAL A 56 -5.09 -2.42 12.23
CA VAL A 56 -5.70 -3.68 12.62
C VAL A 56 -6.41 -4.33 11.41
N LYS A 57 -6.89 -5.57 11.56
CA LYS A 57 -7.77 -6.16 10.54
C LYS A 57 -9.13 -5.45 10.57
N PRO A 58 -9.79 -5.22 9.42
CA PRO A 58 -11.09 -4.53 9.35
C PRO A 58 -12.14 -5.11 10.31
N GLN A 59 -12.15 -6.43 10.50
CA GLN A 59 -13.07 -7.13 11.41
C GLN A 59 -12.87 -6.79 12.89
N GLN A 60 -11.79 -6.15 13.25
CA GLN A 60 -11.45 -5.79 14.64
C GLN A 60 -11.82 -4.34 14.99
N ILE A 61 -12.28 -3.55 14.01
CA ILE A 61 -12.45 -2.11 14.20
C ILE A 61 -13.48 -1.77 15.28
N ASP A 62 -14.58 -2.53 15.38
CA ASP A 62 -15.62 -2.29 16.37
C ASP A 62 -15.12 -2.55 17.80
N ALA A 63 -14.32 -3.61 17.98
CA ALA A 63 -13.66 -3.91 19.25
C ALA A 63 -12.64 -2.82 19.64
N VAL A 64 -11.88 -2.31 18.67
CA VAL A 64 -10.92 -1.21 18.89
C VAL A 64 -11.65 0.07 19.26
N ALA A 65 -12.76 0.38 18.59
CA ALA A 65 -13.57 1.55 18.89
C ALA A 65 -14.22 1.48 20.28
N ALA A 66 -14.70 0.28 20.68
CA ALA A 66 -15.24 0.06 22.02
C ALA A 66 -14.21 0.19 23.15
N ALA A 67 -12.93 -0.08 22.83
CA ALA A 67 -11.81 0.08 23.76
C ALA A 67 -11.22 1.51 23.74
N ALA A 68 -11.68 2.38 22.83
CA ALA A 68 -11.18 3.76 22.74
C ALA A 68 -11.44 4.52 24.01
N GLY A 69 -10.39 5.16 24.53
CA GLY A 69 -10.47 6.02 25.70
C GLY A 69 -11.08 7.40 25.37
N PRO A 70 -11.24 8.25 26.40
CA PRO A 70 -11.74 9.61 26.20
C PRO A 70 -10.80 10.40 25.30
N VAL A 71 -11.39 11.07 24.32
CA VAL A 71 -10.67 11.89 23.34
C VAL A 71 -10.44 13.29 23.90
N VAL A 72 -9.21 13.76 23.84
CA VAL A 72 -8.84 15.14 24.22
C VAL A 72 -8.43 15.90 22.95
N GLY A 73 -9.07 17.02 22.71
CA GLY A 73 -8.83 17.80 21.49
C GLY A 73 -9.52 17.18 20.26
N GLN A 74 -8.86 17.24 19.13
CA GLN A 74 -9.31 16.64 17.87
C GLN A 74 -8.12 15.91 17.20
N PRO A 75 -7.68 14.77 17.73
CA PRO A 75 -6.53 14.06 17.20
C PRO A 75 -6.80 13.52 15.79
N LEU A 76 -5.74 13.37 15.02
CA LEU A 76 -5.80 12.71 13.72
C LEU A 76 -5.89 11.19 13.89
N LEU A 77 -6.88 10.57 13.27
CA LEU A 77 -7.01 9.12 13.15
C LEU A 77 -6.75 8.70 11.71
N ILE A 78 -5.61 8.12 11.45
CA ILE A 78 -5.23 7.63 10.12
C ILE A 78 -5.57 6.14 10.04
N SER A 79 -6.46 5.76 9.15
CA SER A 79 -6.83 4.36 8.92
C SER A 79 -6.19 3.83 7.65
N VAL A 80 -5.45 2.71 7.76
CA VAL A 80 -4.96 1.93 6.60
C VAL A 80 -5.80 0.68 6.35
N LEU A 81 -7.00 0.61 6.91
CA LEU A 81 -7.91 -0.52 6.78
C LEU A 81 -8.60 -0.52 5.41
N ALA A 82 -8.50 -1.65 4.70
CA ALA A 82 -9.27 -1.85 3.48
C ALA A 82 -10.78 -1.93 3.80
N GLY A 83 -11.62 -1.37 2.94
CA GLY A 83 -13.07 -1.48 3.05
C GLY A 83 -13.73 -0.66 4.18
N VAL A 84 -13.00 0.13 4.97
CA VAL A 84 -13.58 0.96 6.03
C VAL A 84 -13.70 2.40 5.57
N SER A 85 -14.96 2.88 5.41
CA SER A 85 -15.23 4.23 4.91
C SER A 85 -14.94 5.33 5.94
N LEU A 86 -14.71 6.56 5.46
CA LEU A 86 -14.60 7.75 6.32
C LEU A 86 -15.86 7.94 7.18
N ALA A 87 -17.04 7.71 6.62
CA ALA A 87 -18.30 7.81 7.37
C ALA A 87 -18.33 6.81 8.54
N ARG A 88 -17.91 5.55 8.33
CA ARG A 88 -17.81 4.55 9.40
C ARG A 88 -16.75 4.93 10.43
N LEU A 89 -15.58 5.41 10.01
CA LEU A 89 -14.53 5.88 10.92
C LEU A 89 -15.04 7.03 11.80
N GLN A 90 -15.69 8.03 11.24
CA GLN A 90 -16.26 9.17 11.97
C GLN A 90 -17.36 8.75 12.95
N HIS A 91 -18.19 7.76 12.55
CA HIS A 91 -19.23 7.19 13.43
C HIS A 91 -18.61 6.45 14.63
N LEU A 92 -17.58 5.63 14.39
CA LEU A 92 -16.93 4.83 15.43
C LEU A 92 -15.99 5.64 16.34
N PHE A 93 -15.41 6.73 15.81
CA PHE A 93 -14.47 7.59 16.53
C PHE A 93 -14.90 9.05 16.50
N PRO A 94 -16.03 9.39 17.21
CA PRO A 94 -16.67 10.69 17.13
C PRO A 94 -15.80 11.74 17.77
N GLY A 95 -14.95 12.33 17.66
CA GLY A 95 -14.02 13.29 18.23
C GLY A 95 -12.69 13.32 17.49
N HIS A 96 -12.50 12.39 16.55
CA HIS A 96 -11.30 12.32 15.74
C HIS A 96 -11.48 12.98 14.37
N ARG A 97 -10.42 13.54 13.85
CA ARG A 97 -10.31 13.93 12.45
C ARG A 97 -9.78 12.74 11.64
N CYS A 98 -10.67 12.09 10.87
CA CYS A 98 -10.38 10.83 10.23
C CYS A 98 -9.73 11.01 8.86
N VAL A 99 -8.70 10.20 8.57
CA VAL A 99 -8.03 10.10 7.27
C VAL A 99 -8.04 8.65 6.83
N ARG A 100 -8.40 8.38 5.59
CA ARG A 100 -8.10 7.08 4.98
C ARG A 100 -6.81 7.17 4.19
N ALA A 101 -5.90 6.24 4.47
CA ALA A 101 -4.67 6.06 3.73
C ALA A 101 -4.64 4.65 3.13
N VAL A 102 -4.30 4.56 1.87
CA VAL A 102 -4.16 3.29 1.15
C VAL A 102 -2.72 3.17 0.66
N PRO A 103 -1.79 2.69 1.50
CA PRO A 103 -0.42 2.39 1.09
C PRO A 103 -0.34 1.05 0.36
N ASN A 104 0.79 0.80 -0.31
CA ASN A 104 1.08 -0.48 -0.94
C ASN A 104 2.43 -1.07 -0.50
N THR A 105 2.67 -2.35 -0.82
CA THR A 105 3.86 -3.09 -0.36
C THR A 105 5.21 -2.56 -0.86
N PRO A 106 5.37 -1.93 -2.03
CA PRO A 106 6.63 -1.30 -2.42
C PRO A 106 7.14 -0.21 -1.46
N ALA A 107 6.31 0.28 -0.55
CA ALA A 107 6.70 1.15 0.55
C ALA A 107 7.84 0.57 1.41
N LEU A 108 7.97 -0.76 1.47
CA LEU A 108 9.06 -1.45 2.18
C LEU A 108 10.47 -1.12 1.64
N VAL A 109 10.54 -0.69 0.39
CA VAL A 109 11.79 -0.28 -0.27
C VAL A 109 11.81 1.20 -0.66
N GLY A 110 10.88 1.99 -0.12
CA GLY A 110 10.78 3.43 -0.41
C GLY A 110 10.21 3.77 -1.79
N ALA A 111 9.58 2.81 -2.47
CA ALA A 111 8.94 2.97 -3.78
C ALA A 111 7.42 2.78 -3.68
N GLY A 112 6.83 3.15 -2.55
CA GLY A 112 5.40 3.03 -2.30
C GLY A 112 4.57 4.05 -3.06
N LEU A 113 3.28 3.71 -3.21
CA LEU A 113 2.24 4.67 -3.58
C LEU A 113 1.21 4.69 -2.44
N THR A 114 0.87 5.88 -1.96
CA THR A 114 -0.14 6.04 -0.92
C THR A 114 -1.20 7.03 -1.37
N ALA A 115 -2.46 6.59 -1.45
CA ALA A 115 -3.56 7.52 -1.62
C ALA A 115 -4.12 7.95 -0.25
N LEU A 116 -4.43 9.23 -0.13
CA LEU A 116 -5.07 9.83 1.03
C LEU A 116 -6.46 10.37 0.66
N ALA A 117 -7.45 10.03 1.47
CA ALA A 117 -8.77 10.67 1.45
C ALA A 117 -9.04 11.31 2.81
N TRP A 118 -9.51 12.53 2.78
CA TRP A 118 -9.67 13.39 3.94
C TRP A 118 -11.10 13.39 4.45
N GLY A 119 -11.26 13.20 5.76
CA GLY A 119 -12.50 13.49 6.45
C GLY A 119 -12.70 14.98 6.70
N GLU A 120 -13.79 15.32 7.38
CA GLU A 120 -14.12 16.71 7.69
C GLU A 120 -13.18 17.34 8.74
N GLY A 121 -13.03 18.66 8.68
CA GLY A 121 -12.36 19.46 9.70
C GLY A 121 -10.84 19.36 9.72
N ILE A 122 -10.20 18.69 8.77
CA ILE A 122 -8.74 18.56 8.70
C ILE A 122 -8.15 19.81 8.06
N ASP A 123 -7.34 20.54 8.81
CA ASP A 123 -6.66 21.75 8.32
C ASP A 123 -5.42 21.42 7.47
N GLN A 124 -4.87 22.46 6.81
CA GLN A 124 -3.74 22.30 5.90
C GLN A 124 -2.48 21.79 6.61
N GLY A 125 -2.20 22.24 7.84
CA GLY A 125 -1.05 21.79 8.61
C GLY A 125 -1.12 20.30 8.93
N GLN A 126 -2.31 19.81 9.29
CA GLN A 126 -2.57 18.39 9.52
C GLN A 126 -2.43 17.56 8.25
N ARG A 127 -2.93 18.07 7.12
CA ARG A 127 -2.73 17.42 5.81
C ARG A 127 -1.25 17.29 5.48
N ASP A 128 -0.49 18.34 5.68
CA ASP A 128 0.95 18.36 5.43
C ASP A 128 1.70 17.37 6.32
N GLN A 129 1.32 17.26 7.60
CA GLN A 129 1.87 16.26 8.51
C GLN A 129 1.60 14.82 8.00
N VAL A 130 0.36 14.51 7.63
CA VAL A 130 0.01 13.17 7.12
C VAL A 130 0.73 12.86 5.82
N ARG A 131 0.75 13.82 4.86
CA ARG A 131 1.52 13.64 3.61
C ARG A 131 2.97 13.30 3.90
N GLN A 132 3.58 14.03 4.83
CA GLN A 132 5.00 13.86 5.15
C GLN A 132 5.29 12.50 5.78
N LEU A 133 4.37 11.93 6.58
CA LEU A 133 4.49 10.58 7.12
C LEU A 133 4.61 9.51 6.03
N PHE A 134 3.83 9.64 4.95
CA PHE A 134 3.85 8.66 3.86
C PHE A 134 4.88 8.98 2.77
N ALA A 135 5.26 10.24 2.58
CA ALA A 135 6.27 10.64 1.60
C ALA A 135 7.66 10.03 1.88
N ASP A 136 7.92 9.62 3.11
CA ASP A 136 9.17 8.92 3.45
C ASP A 136 9.28 7.52 2.85
N VAL A 137 8.16 6.93 2.45
CA VAL A 137 8.10 5.55 1.92
C VAL A 137 7.63 5.49 0.46
N GLY A 138 7.43 6.65 -0.18
CA GLY A 138 7.04 6.72 -1.58
C GLY A 138 6.26 7.98 -1.95
N GLU A 139 5.58 7.93 -3.08
CA GLU A 139 4.72 9.01 -3.56
C GLU A 139 3.38 9.04 -2.84
N VAL A 140 2.86 10.25 -2.62
CA VAL A 140 1.57 10.48 -1.94
C VAL A 140 0.62 11.23 -2.87
N LEU A 141 -0.57 10.66 -3.06
CA LEU A 141 -1.63 11.25 -3.86
C LEU A 141 -2.85 11.56 -2.97
N GLU A 142 -3.56 12.63 -3.29
CA GLU A 142 -4.85 12.93 -2.67
C GLU A 142 -5.97 12.56 -3.64
N LEU A 143 -6.87 11.73 -3.19
CA LEU A 143 -7.99 11.26 -4.00
C LEU A 143 -9.31 11.43 -3.24
N ALA A 144 -10.38 11.67 -4.00
CA ALA A 144 -11.72 11.52 -3.44
C ALA A 144 -11.91 10.07 -2.97
N GLU A 145 -12.58 9.86 -1.85
CA GLU A 145 -12.77 8.53 -1.26
C GLU A 145 -13.32 7.50 -2.25
N ALA A 146 -14.26 7.91 -3.12
CA ALA A 146 -14.84 7.05 -4.15
C ALA A 146 -13.83 6.51 -5.18
N LYS A 147 -12.61 7.02 -5.23
CA LYS A 147 -11.54 6.54 -6.12
C LYS A 147 -10.58 5.55 -5.44
N LEU A 148 -10.68 5.39 -4.12
CA LEU A 148 -9.73 4.56 -3.37
C LEU A 148 -9.81 3.08 -3.73
N ASP A 149 -10.99 2.53 -4.09
CA ASP A 149 -11.10 1.12 -4.50
C ASP A 149 -10.38 0.85 -5.83
N ALA A 150 -10.51 1.74 -6.80
CA ALA A 150 -9.78 1.64 -8.06
C ALA A 150 -8.26 1.83 -7.86
N PHE A 151 -7.87 2.77 -6.99
CA PHE A 151 -6.47 2.95 -6.61
C PHE A 151 -5.92 1.68 -5.94
N LEU A 152 -6.62 1.12 -4.96
CA LEU A 152 -6.24 -0.10 -4.26
C LEU A 152 -6.05 -1.27 -5.23
N ALA A 153 -7.01 -1.46 -6.15
CA ALA A 153 -6.96 -2.53 -7.13
C ALA A 153 -5.70 -2.46 -8.02
N LEU A 154 -5.35 -1.26 -8.44
CA LEU A 154 -4.15 -1.06 -9.28
C LEU A 154 -2.86 -1.12 -8.47
N THR A 155 -2.79 -0.47 -7.32
CA THR A 155 -1.52 -0.22 -6.63
C THR A 155 -1.23 -1.18 -5.49
N SER A 156 -2.26 -1.67 -4.79
CA SER A 156 -2.09 -2.58 -3.66
C SER A 156 -2.22 -4.05 -4.08
N SER A 157 -3.09 -4.37 -5.05
CA SER A 157 -3.18 -5.70 -5.67
C SER A 157 -2.17 -5.87 -6.81
N GLY A 158 -1.86 -4.81 -7.54
CA GLY A 158 -0.95 -4.79 -8.68
C GLY A 158 0.41 -5.44 -8.45
N PRO A 159 1.08 -5.28 -7.30
CA PRO A 159 2.33 -5.99 -7.02
C PRO A 159 2.23 -7.51 -7.16
N ALA A 160 1.09 -8.12 -6.81
CA ALA A 160 0.88 -9.55 -7.01
C ALA A 160 0.74 -9.90 -8.50
N PHE A 161 0.07 -9.05 -9.29
CA PHE A 161 -0.06 -9.24 -10.74
C PHE A 161 1.31 -9.10 -11.43
N VAL A 162 2.09 -8.10 -11.04
CA VAL A 162 3.47 -7.90 -11.54
C VAL A 162 4.37 -9.07 -11.15
N ALA A 163 4.26 -9.60 -9.94
CA ALA A 163 5.01 -10.78 -9.51
C ALA A 163 4.68 -12.01 -10.36
N LEU A 164 3.40 -12.24 -10.68
CA LEU A 164 2.97 -13.32 -11.57
C LEU A 164 3.55 -13.14 -12.97
N VAL A 165 3.54 -11.93 -13.51
CA VAL A 165 4.17 -11.62 -14.81
C VAL A 165 5.68 -11.88 -14.77
N ALA A 166 6.35 -11.47 -13.68
CA ALA A 166 7.79 -11.68 -13.50
C ALA A 166 8.15 -13.15 -13.49
N GLU A 167 7.38 -13.96 -12.76
CA GLU A 167 7.56 -15.42 -12.70
C GLU A 167 7.35 -16.07 -14.07
N ALA A 168 6.26 -15.74 -14.77
CA ALA A 168 5.97 -16.27 -16.10
C ALA A 168 7.04 -15.90 -17.14
N MET A 169 7.57 -14.68 -17.08
CA MET A 169 8.69 -14.25 -17.94
C MET A 169 9.97 -15.06 -17.64
N ALA A 170 10.25 -15.30 -16.36
CA ALA A 170 11.39 -16.12 -15.97
C ALA A 170 11.23 -17.58 -16.43
N ASP A 171 10.03 -18.15 -16.32
CA ASP A 171 9.74 -19.51 -16.82
C ASP A 171 9.92 -19.62 -18.33
N GLY A 172 9.44 -18.63 -19.07
CA GLY A 172 9.67 -18.55 -20.52
C GLY A 172 11.16 -18.45 -20.88
N ALA A 173 11.94 -17.69 -20.12
CA ALA A 173 13.39 -17.57 -20.32
C ALA A 173 14.12 -18.90 -20.01
N VAL A 174 13.68 -19.63 -18.99
CA VAL A 174 14.20 -20.99 -18.70
C VAL A 174 13.86 -21.96 -19.81
N ALA A 175 12.63 -21.94 -20.32
CA ALA A 175 12.24 -22.77 -21.46
C ALA A 175 13.05 -22.44 -22.72
N ALA A 176 13.53 -21.21 -22.84
CA ALA A 176 14.42 -20.76 -23.91
C ALA A 176 15.93 -21.04 -23.65
N GLY A 177 16.28 -21.68 -22.50
CA GLY A 177 17.63 -22.16 -22.20
C GLY A 177 18.41 -21.35 -21.18
N LEU A 178 17.86 -20.32 -20.51
CA LEU A 178 18.56 -19.61 -19.46
C LEU A 178 18.51 -20.37 -18.12
N PRO A 179 19.60 -20.34 -17.32
CA PRO A 179 19.54 -20.84 -15.95
C PRO A 179 18.49 -20.12 -15.10
N ARG A 180 17.81 -20.83 -14.19
CA ARG A 180 16.69 -20.33 -13.38
C ARG A 180 17.02 -19.02 -12.61
N ASP A 181 18.13 -18.99 -11.89
CA ASP A 181 18.52 -17.84 -11.08
C ASP A 181 18.80 -16.60 -11.95
N MET A 182 19.42 -16.81 -13.11
CA MET A 182 19.63 -15.74 -14.07
C MET A 182 18.31 -15.25 -14.65
N ALA A 183 17.42 -16.12 -15.04
CA ALA A 183 16.12 -15.80 -15.61
C ALA A 183 15.26 -14.94 -14.65
N LEU A 184 15.18 -15.32 -13.37
CA LEU A 184 14.49 -14.53 -12.33
C LEU A 184 15.08 -13.13 -12.21
N ARG A 185 16.40 -13.04 -12.05
CA ARG A 185 17.08 -11.74 -11.92
C ARG A 185 16.85 -10.85 -13.13
N LEU A 186 16.96 -11.37 -14.34
CA LEU A 186 16.76 -10.61 -15.58
C LEU A 186 15.30 -10.17 -15.75
N SER A 187 14.33 -11.02 -15.40
CA SER A 187 12.91 -10.68 -15.44
C SER A 187 12.61 -9.48 -14.51
N HIS A 188 13.06 -9.51 -13.26
CA HIS A 188 12.87 -8.41 -12.32
C HIS A 188 13.50 -7.11 -12.82
N ARG A 189 14.73 -7.18 -13.38
CA ARG A 189 15.42 -6.00 -13.90
C ARG A 189 14.76 -5.44 -15.16
N THR A 190 14.21 -6.29 -16.01
CA THR A 190 13.49 -5.87 -17.21
C THR A 190 12.22 -5.11 -16.83
N LEU A 191 11.42 -5.64 -15.89
CA LEU A 191 10.22 -4.97 -15.41
C LEU A 191 10.53 -3.62 -14.77
N ALA A 192 11.50 -3.58 -13.84
CA ALA A 192 11.89 -2.36 -13.16
C ALA A 192 12.42 -1.30 -14.14
N GLY A 193 13.33 -1.66 -15.05
CA GLY A 193 13.89 -0.74 -16.04
C GLY A 193 12.87 -0.25 -17.05
N THR A 194 11.89 -1.09 -17.42
CA THR A 194 10.80 -0.69 -18.31
C THR A 194 9.89 0.33 -17.66
N ALA A 195 9.50 0.09 -16.39
CA ALA A 195 8.68 1.03 -15.63
C ALA A 195 9.38 2.39 -15.46
N GLU A 196 10.67 2.36 -15.07
CA GLU A 196 11.49 3.56 -14.92
C GLU A 196 11.65 4.34 -16.24
N LEU A 197 11.78 3.63 -17.37
CA LEU A 197 11.87 4.27 -18.68
C LEU A 197 10.57 4.96 -19.09
N LEU A 198 9.43 4.33 -18.84
CA LEU A 198 8.11 4.91 -19.09
C LEU A 198 7.92 6.19 -18.28
N ASP A 199 8.22 6.14 -16.99
CA ASP A 199 8.06 7.23 -16.04
C ASP A 199 9.00 8.41 -16.36
N ARG A 200 10.32 8.16 -16.45
CA ARG A 200 11.31 9.23 -16.69
C ARG A 200 11.21 9.91 -18.05
N ARG A 201 10.67 9.25 -19.04
CA ARG A 201 10.53 9.77 -20.40
C ARG A 201 9.11 10.20 -20.73
N ASP A 202 8.18 10.08 -19.80
CA ASP A 202 6.74 10.35 -19.99
C ASP A 202 6.21 9.68 -21.27
N LEU A 203 6.58 8.40 -21.48
CA LEU A 203 6.23 7.67 -22.69
C LEU A 203 4.88 6.99 -22.52
N HIS A 204 4.01 7.14 -23.50
CA HIS A 204 2.86 6.26 -23.59
C HIS A 204 3.32 4.81 -23.83
N PRO A 205 2.75 3.80 -23.12
CA PRO A 205 3.19 2.39 -23.27
C PRO A 205 3.23 1.87 -24.72
N ALA A 206 2.31 2.33 -25.57
CA ALA A 206 2.32 1.96 -26.99
C ALA A 206 3.56 2.49 -27.71
N GLN A 207 4.03 3.69 -27.40
CA GLN A 207 5.23 4.26 -28.00
C GLN A 207 6.46 3.42 -27.66
N LEU A 208 6.62 3.05 -26.37
CA LEU A 208 7.73 2.19 -25.98
C LEU A 208 7.67 0.83 -26.68
N LYS A 209 6.47 0.21 -26.74
CA LYS A 209 6.26 -1.05 -27.46
C LYS A 209 6.72 -0.92 -28.92
N ASP A 210 6.34 0.16 -29.61
CA ASP A 210 6.68 0.38 -31.01
C ASP A 210 8.19 0.64 -31.21
N MET A 211 8.82 1.39 -30.29
CA MET A 211 10.27 1.65 -30.32
C MET A 211 11.13 0.39 -30.28
N VAL A 212 10.67 -0.68 -29.62
CA VAL A 212 11.41 -1.95 -29.48
C VAL A 212 10.93 -3.03 -30.44
N THR A 213 10.01 -2.70 -31.37
CA THR A 213 9.40 -3.64 -32.28
C THR A 213 9.86 -3.41 -33.71
N SER A 214 10.81 -4.20 -34.18
CA SER A 214 11.26 -4.19 -35.59
C SER A 214 10.40 -5.10 -36.47
N PRO A 215 10.29 -4.79 -37.79
CA PRO A 215 9.60 -5.65 -38.75
C PRO A 215 10.15 -7.07 -38.73
N ALA A 216 9.25 -8.08 -38.61
CA ALA A 216 9.57 -9.51 -38.52
C ALA A 216 10.54 -9.91 -37.38
N GLY A 217 10.76 -9.01 -36.39
CA GLY A 217 11.68 -9.24 -35.29
C GLY A 217 11.12 -10.15 -34.19
N THR A 218 11.96 -10.45 -33.19
CA THR A 218 11.60 -11.29 -32.04
C THR A 218 10.51 -10.67 -31.18
N THR A 219 10.56 -9.34 -31.01
CA THR A 219 9.59 -8.60 -30.18
C THR A 219 8.19 -8.73 -30.76
N ILE A 220 7.98 -8.48 -32.05
CA ILE A 220 6.64 -8.58 -32.64
C ILE A 220 6.10 -10.01 -32.61
N ALA A 221 6.96 -11.03 -32.72
CA ALA A 221 6.55 -12.42 -32.59
C ALA A 221 6.04 -12.70 -31.16
N GLY A 222 6.74 -12.22 -30.12
CA GLY A 222 6.32 -12.31 -28.73
C GLY A 222 5.03 -11.56 -28.46
N VAL A 223 4.93 -10.28 -28.86
CA VAL A 223 3.73 -9.45 -28.71
C VAL A 223 2.51 -10.13 -29.35
N ARG A 224 2.65 -10.66 -30.57
CA ARG A 224 1.57 -11.40 -31.24
C ARG A 224 1.12 -12.62 -30.43
N ALA A 225 2.04 -13.35 -29.81
CA ALA A 225 1.70 -14.49 -28.97
C ALA A 225 0.88 -14.04 -27.75
N LEU A 226 1.30 -12.98 -27.07
CA LEU A 226 0.60 -12.40 -25.90
C LEU A 226 -0.80 -11.89 -26.25
N GLU A 227 -0.96 -11.17 -27.37
CA GLU A 227 -2.27 -10.68 -27.81
C GLU A 227 -3.21 -11.85 -28.17
N ARG A 228 -2.70 -12.91 -28.82
CA ARG A 228 -3.48 -14.09 -29.17
C ARG A 228 -4.08 -14.82 -27.97
N ILE A 229 -3.37 -14.89 -26.85
CA ILE A 229 -3.84 -15.53 -25.61
C ILE A 229 -4.59 -14.57 -24.69
N GLY A 230 -4.76 -13.30 -25.07
CA GLY A 230 -5.61 -12.35 -24.35
C GLY A 230 -4.98 -11.73 -23.11
N LEU A 231 -3.65 -11.60 -23.03
CA LEU A 231 -2.97 -10.99 -21.86
C LEU A 231 -3.57 -9.63 -21.47
N ARG A 232 -3.88 -8.78 -22.45
CA ARG A 232 -4.46 -7.46 -22.20
C ARG A 232 -5.79 -7.56 -21.47
N SER A 233 -6.71 -8.38 -21.94
CA SER A 233 -8.00 -8.61 -21.29
C SER A 233 -7.82 -9.20 -19.88
N ALA A 234 -6.91 -10.16 -19.71
CA ALA A 234 -6.66 -10.78 -18.41
C ALA A 234 -6.22 -9.75 -17.35
N LEU A 235 -5.33 -8.82 -17.70
CA LEU A 235 -4.88 -7.78 -16.79
C LEU A 235 -5.98 -6.75 -16.49
N ILE A 236 -6.80 -6.38 -17.49
CA ILE A 236 -7.95 -5.49 -17.30
C ILE A 236 -8.93 -6.12 -16.30
N GLU A 237 -9.33 -7.37 -16.54
CA GLU A 237 -10.26 -8.10 -15.68
C GLU A 237 -9.72 -8.29 -14.26
N ALA A 238 -8.42 -8.54 -14.10
CA ALA A 238 -7.80 -8.66 -12.78
C ALA A 238 -7.94 -7.38 -11.94
N VAL A 239 -7.72 -6.21 -12.55
CA VAL A 239 -7.87 -4.91 -11.86
C VAL A 239 -9.35 -4.64 -11.56
N ILE A 240 -10.27 -4.92 -12.48
CA ILE A 240 -11.72 -4.74 -12.28
C ILE A 240 -12.20 -5.63 -11.13
N ALA A 241 -11.89 -6.92 -11.15
CA ALA A 241 -12.27 -7.88 -10.11
C ALA A 241 -11.74 -7.48 -8.72
N ALA A 242 -10.50 -6.97 -8.65
CA ALA A 242 -9.93 -6.49 -7.40
C ALA A 242 -10.68 -5.24 -6.86
N ALA A 243 -11.07 -4.31 -7.75
CA ALA A 243 -11.83 -3.13 -7.38
C ALA A 243 -13.27 -3.48 -6.92
N GLU A 244 -13.92 -4.43 -7.57
CA GLU A 244 -15.22 -4.95 -7.17
C GLU A 244 -15.15 -5.61 -5.80
N ARG A 245 -14.17 -6.47 -5.60
CA ARG A 245 -13.98 -7.12 -4.31
C ARG A 245 -13.68 -6.15 -3.18
N SER A 246 -12.94 -5.08 -3.44
CA SER A 246 -12.70 -4.02 -2.45
C SER A 246 -14.00 -3.37 -1.98
N ARG A 247 -14.92 -3.07 -2.90
CA ARG A 247 -16.24 -2.50 -2.59
C ARG A 247 -17.14 -3.45 -1.80
N GLU A 248 -17.08 -4.75 -2.09
CA GLU A 248 -17.87 -5.78 -1.35
C GLU A 248 -17.38 -5.94 0.11
N LEU A 249 -16.15 -5.58 0.41
CA LEU A 249 -15.57 -5.66 1.76
C LEU A 249 -15.85 -4.41 2.61
N ALA A 250 -16.36 -3.34 1.99
CA ALA A 250 -16.76 -2.10 2.65
C ALA A 250 -18.16 -2.20 3.26
#